data_1d6bf77771eff703b146217953cf8ef9
#
_entry.id   1d6bf77771eff703b146217953cf8ef9
#
_cell.length_a   1.000
_cell.length_b   1.000
_cell.length_c   1.000
_cell.angle_alpha   90.00
_cell.angle_beta   90.00
_cell.angle_gamma   90.00
#
_symmetry.space_group_name_H-M   'P 1'
#
loop_
_entity.id
_entity.type
_entity.pdbx_description
1 polymer ?
#
loop_
_entity_poly.entity_id
_entity_poly.type
_entity_poly.pdbx_seq_one_letter_code
_entity_poly.pdbx_strand_id
1 'polypeptide(L)'
;MREEILSIPAVTERFLKSSRETLAAAGAKLREKNPPFLASIARGSSDHVCSFLKYSSELTAGVPVASLGPSVASIYGVTLKLAKAATLSISQSGKSPDIVSMTRAASESGALTIAITNVINSDLANASDFPIDILAGPERSVAATKSFVSSAVAGLALIGHWTEDKKLLTAIDALPDALAKAVECDWSPFAGALKDENSLFVLGRGPSLAISNEVALKFKETSGVHAESYSGAEVMHGPKAIVGKGFPVLVLAARDAAEDSLVEAADRLAEQGAAVFLTSSKPSKATALPFVATSHPLTDPLALLVSFYAFVEGFARSRGLNPDEPPHLRKVTETI
;
A
#
# COMPACT_ATOMS: atom_id res chain seq x y z
N MET A 1 10.02 -12.39 8.01
CA MET A 1 9.91 -10.95 7.61
C MET A 1 11.19 -10.45 6.96
N ARG A 2 12.38 -10.54 7.59
CA ARG A 2 13.62 -10.02 6.98
C ARG A 2 13.94 -10.61 5.60
N GLU A 3 13.91 -11.93 5.47
CA GLU A 3 14.14 -12.63 4.19
C GLU A 3 13.09 -12.24 3.14
N GLU A 4 11.85 -12.04 3.55
CA GLU A 4 10.76 -11.64 2.67
C GLU A 4 10.97 -10.21 2.16
N ILE A 5 11.40 -9.29 3.03
CA ILE A 5 11.74 -7.92 2.64
C ILE A 5 12.90 -7.92 1.65
N LEU A 6 13.98 -8.63 1.96
CA LEU A 6 15.15 -8.73 1.08
C LEU A 6 14.84 -9.37 -0.28
N SER A 7 13.81 -10.21 -0.36
CA SER A 7 13.38 -10.84 -1.61
C SER A 7 12.50 -9.95 -2.49
N ILE A 8 11.99 -8.80 -1.99
CA ILE A 8 11.07 -7.92 -2.72
C ILE A 8 11.58 -7.55 -4.12
N PRO A 9 12.84 -7.12 -4.31
CA PRO A 9 13.33 -6.75 -5.64
C PRO A 9 13.26 -7.91 -6.65
N ALA A 10 13.75 -9.08 -6.26
CA ALA A 10 13.76 -10.26 -7.12
C ALA A 10 12.35 -10.80 -7.42
N VAL A 11 11.44 -10.71 -6.45
CA VAL A 11 10.03 -11.07 -6.63
C VAL A 11 9.37 -10.11 -7.61
N THR A 12 9.61 -8.81 -7.48
CA THR A 12 9.09 -7.78 -8.39
C THR A 12 9.59 -8.00 -9.81
N GLU A 13 10.89 -8.27 -9.99
CA GLU A 13 11.48 -8.54 -11.31
C GLU A 13 10.83 -9.79 -11.96
N ARG A 14 10.71 -10.88 -11.21
CA ARG A 14 10.07 -12.12 -11.68
C ARG A 14 8.63 -11.87 -12.10
N PHE A 15 7.85 -11.16 -11.28
CA PHE A 15 6.46 -10.84 -11.58
C PHE A 15 6.34 -10.04 -12.89
N LEU A 16 7.09 -8.96 -13.04
CA LEU A 16 7.04 -8.10 -14.23
C LEU A 16 7.41 -8.86 -15.51
N LYS A 17 8.41 -9.75 -15.43
CA LYS A 17 8.80 -10.60 -16.58
C LYS A 17 7.72 -11.60 -16.98
N SER A 18 7.04 -12.21 -16.00
CA SER A 18 6.13 -13.34 -16.24
C SER A 18 4.68 -12.91 -16.49
N SER A 19 4.26 -11.73 -16.04
CA SER A 19 2.84 -11.31 -16.01
C SER A 19 2.47 -10.27 -17.07
N ARG A 20 3.40 -9.88 -17.94
CA ARG A 20 3.22 -8.80 -18.93
C ARG A 20 2.01 -9.04 -19.85
N GLU A 21 1.86 -10.23 -20.38
CA GLU A 21 0.75 -10.57 -21.28
C GLU A 21 -0.60 -10.56 -20.56
N THR A 22 -0.65 -11.13 -19.35
CA THR A 22 -1.87 -11.13 -18.51
C THR A 22 -2.30 -9.70 -18.17
N LEU A 23 -1.35 -8.85 -17.77
CA LEU A 23 -1.61 -7.44 -17.44
C LEU A 23 -2.09 -6.65 -18.67
N ALA A 24 -1.47 -6.88 -19.83
CA ALA A 24 -1.87 -6.23 -21.07
C ALA A 24 -3.29 -6.65 -21.50
N ALA A 25 -3.62 -7.95 -21.37
CA ALA A 25 -4.96 -8.46 -21.66
C ALA A 25 -6.02 -7.88 -20.71
N ALA A 26 -5.75 -7.86 -19.41
CA ALA A 26 -6.65 -7.26 -18.41
C ALA A 26 -6.82 -5.75 -18.64
N GLY A 27 -5.74 -5.02 -18.97
CA GLY A 27 -5.80 -3.61 -19.33
C GLY A 27 -6.64 -3.34 -20.57
N ALA A 28 -6.52 -4.19 -21.59
CA ALA A 28 -7.37 -4.12 -22.81
C ALA A 28 -8.85 -4.33 -22.47
N LYS A 29 -9.17 -5.26 -21.56
CA LYS A 29 -10.55 -5.47 -21.10
C LYS A 29 -11.11 -4.30 -20.31
N LEU A 30 -10.29 -3.62 -19.50
CA LEU A 30 -10.69 -2.39 -18.86
C LEU A 30 -10.99 -1.26 -19.86
N ARG A 31 -10.21 -1.12 -20.93
CA ARG A 31 -10.48 -0.17 -22.02
C ARG A 31 -11.79 -0.51 -22.74
N GLU A 32 -12.00 -1.78 -23.07
CA GLU A 32 -13.24 -2.25 -23.71
C GLU A 32 -14.47 -1.98 -22.83
N LYS A 33 -14.37 -2.30 -21.54
CA LYS A 33 -15.45 -2.06 -20.54
C LYS A 33 -15.73 -0.58 -20.34
N ASN A 34 -14.70 0.26 -20.42
CA ASN A 34 -14.76 1.70 -20.19
C ASN A 34 -15.58 2.06 -18.93
N PRO A 35 -15.19 1.56 -17.75
CA PRO A 35 -16.01 1.70 -16.56
C PRO A 35 -16.05 3.15 -16.09
N PRO A 36 -17.24 3.68 -15.71
CA PRO A 36 -17.34 5.02 -15.13
C PRO A 36 -16.72 5.14 -13.73
N PHE A 37 -16.53 4.03 -13.05
CA PHE A 37 -15.82 3.92 -11.77
C PHE A 37 -15.29 2.50 -11.58
N LEU A 38 -14.24 2.38 -10.78
CA LEU A 38 -13.79 1.12 -10.23
C LEU A 38 -14.40 0.91 -8.83
N ALA A 39 -14.55 -0.34 -8.41
CA ALA A 39 -14.87 -0.67 -7.05
C ALA A 39 -13.79 -1.58 -6.46
N SER A 40 -13.26 -1.25 -5.29
CA SER A 40 -12.24 -2.04 -4.63
C SER A 40 -12.82 -2.89 -3.51
N ILE A 41 -12.31 -4.12 -3.36
CA ILE A 41 -12.77 -5.12 -2.39
C ILE A 41 -11.54 -5.71 -1.71
N ALA A 42 -11.29 -5.36 -0.46
CA ALA A 42 -10.12 -5.84 0.28
C ALA A 42 -10.28 -5.69 1.80
N ARG A 43 -9.30 -6.15 2.57
CA ARG A 43 -9.15 -5.99 4.02
C ARG A 43 -7.68 -5.75 4.40
N GLY A 44 -7.45 -5.07 5.51
CA GLY A 44 -6.12 -4.87 6.10
C GLY A 44 -5.11 -4.27 5.12
N SER A 45 -3.91 -4.83 5.05
CA SER A 45 -2.86 -4.38 4.12
C SER A 45 -3.33 -4.35 2.66
N SER A 46 -4.16 -5.32 2.24
CA SER A 46 -4.71 -5.33 0.88
C SER A 46 -5.64 -4.14 0.60
N ASP A 47 -6.34 -3.63 1.61
CA ASP A 47 -7.17 -2.42 1.46
C ASP A 47 -6.32 -1.15 1.33
N HIS A 48 -5.14 -1.12 1.98
CA HIS A 48 -4.17 -0.04 1.76
C HIS A 48 -3.59 -0.09 0.33
N VAL A 49 -3.41 -1.29 -0.27
CA VAL A 49 -3.11 -1.40 -1.70
C VAL A 49 -4.25 -0.82 -2.54
N CYS A 50 -5.50 -1.15 -2.24
CA CYS A 50 -6.66 -0.57 -2.92
C CYS A 50 -6.67 0.97 -2.82
N SER A 51 -6.35 1.51 -1.66
CA SER A 51 -6.25 2.96 -1.44
C SER A 51 -5.13 3.60 -2.28
N PHE A 52 -3.99 2.92 -2.44
CA PHE A 52 -2.91 3.34 -3.34
C PHE A 52 -3.36 3.33 -4.81
N LEU A 53 -4.02 2.26 -5.24
CA LEU A 53 -4.53 2.11 -6.60
C LEU A 53 -5.69 3.07 -6.90
N LYS A 54 -6.46 3.48 -5.88
CA LYS A 54 -7.45 4.54 -5.99
C LYS A 54 -6.80 5.83 -6.48
N TYR A 55 -5.80 6.33 -5.77
CA TYR A 55 -5.07 7.52 -6.21
C TYR A 55 -4.42 7.33 -7.59
N SER A 56 -3.85 6.15 -7.84
CA SER A 56 -3.22 5.85 -9.13
C SER A 56 -4.22 5.91 -10.29
N SER A 57 -5.42 5.32 -10.15
CA SER A 57 -6.49 5.37 -11.15
C SER A 57 -7.02 6.80 -11.37
N GLU A 58 -7.30 7.51 -10.27
CA GLU A 58 -7.85 8.87 -10.32
C GLU A 58 -6.87 9.86 -10.98
N LEU A 59 -5.56 9.71 -10.73
CA LEU A 59 -4.53 10.59 -11.28
C LEU A 59 -4.16 10.27 -12.75
N THR A 60 -4.29 9.02 -13.20
CA THR A 60 -3.86 8.61 -14.55
C THR A 60 -5.02 8.39 -15.51
N ALA A 61 -6.06 7.70 -15.08
CA ALA A 61 -7.24 7.38 -15.89
C ALA A 61 -8.39 8.38 -15.71
N GLY A 62 -8.37 9.22 -14.66
CA GLY A 62 -9.50 10.07 -14.29
C GLY A 62 -10.72 9.29 -13.78
N VAL A 63 -10.56 8.01 -13.46
CA VAL A 63 -11.64 7.12 -13.05
C VAL A 63 -11.64 6.94 -11.53
N PRO A 64 -12.73 7.36 -10.82
CA PRO A 64 -12.82 7.25 -9.38
C PRO A 64 -12.90 5.79 -8.92
N VAL A 65 -12.46 5.52 -7.69
CA VAL A 65 -12.53 4.20 -7.07
C VAL A 65 -13.36 4.26 -5.80
N ALA A 66 -14.42 3.45 -5.74
CA ALA A 66 -15.25 3.28 -4.56
C ALA A 66 -14.76 2.06 -3.75
N SER A 67 -14.40 2.26 -2.48
CA SER A 67 -14.13 1.14 -1.57
C SER A 67 -15.45 0.51 -1.13
N LEU A 68 -15.63 -0.79 -1.36
CA LEU A 68 -16.81 -1.54 -0.94
C LEU A 68 -16.56 -2.28 0.36
N GLY A 69 -17.48 -2.15 1.31
CA GLY A 69 -17.47 -2.97 2.52
C GLY A 69 -17.92 -4.41 2.21
N PRO A 70 -17.07 -5.43 2.32
CA PRO A 70 -17.44 -6.80 1.99
C PRO A 70 -18.62 -7.33 2.80
N SER A 71 -18.87 -6.80 4.00
CA SER A 71 -20.04 -7.11 4.84
C SER A 71 -21.38 -6.79 4.17
N VAL A 72 -21.41 -5.88 3.20
CA VAL A 72 -22.63 -5.55 2.45
C VAL A 72 -23.21 -6.79 1.76
N ALA A 73 -22.35 -7.63 1.19
CA ALA A 73 -22.76 -8.91 0.59
C ALA A 73 -22.83 -10.02 1.63
N SER A 74 -21.77 -10.19 2.47
CA SER A 74 -21.64 -11.37 3.34
C SER A 74 -22.58 -11.36 4.55
N ILE A 75 -22.91 -10.19 5.11
CA ILE A 75 -23.76 -10.05 6.30
C ILE A 75 -25.14 -9.53 5.94
N TYR A 76 -25.21 -8.44 5.15
CA TYR A 76 -26.45 -7.76 4.86
C TYR A 76 -27.19 -8.33 3.64
N GLY A 77 -26.55 -9.19 2.82
CA GLY A 77 -27.15 -9.83 1.66
C GLY A 77 -27.63 -8.85 0.58
N VAL A 78 -27.03 -7.66 0.51
CA VAL A 78 -27.46 -6.62 -0.44
C VAL A 78 -26.68 -6.76 -1.75
N THR A 79 -27.40 -6.79 -2.86
CA THR A 79 -26.81 -6.75 -4.21
C THR A 79 -26.61 -5.32 -4.66
N LEU A 80 -25.35 -4.95 -4.95
CA LEU A 80 -25.00 -3.62 -5.45
C LEU A 80 -25.19 -3.53 -6.98
N LYS A 81 -25.51 -2.34 -7.49
CA LYS A 81 -25.69 -2.07 -8.92
C LYS A 81 -24.31 -1.80 -9.57
N LEU A 82 -23.60 -2.84 -9.94
CA LEU A 82 -22.22 -2.76 -10.44
C LEU A 82 -22.07 -3.11 -11.93
N ALA A 83 -23.15 -3.31 -12.68
CA ALA A 83 -23.12 -3.76 -14.07
C ALA A 83 -22.21 -2.93 -15.01
N LYS A 84 -22.02 -1.63 -14.74
CA LYS A 84 -21.15 -0.74 -15.52
C LYS A 84 -19.74 -0.60 -14.93
N ALA A 85 -19.52 -1.09 -13.72
CA ALA A 85 -18.24 -0.98 -13.03
C ALA A 85 -17.25 -2.05 -13.46
N ALA A 86 -15.98 -1.85 -13.11
CA ALA A 86 -15.02 -2.94 -12.93
C ALA A 86 -14.63 -3.01 -11.45
N THR A 87 -14.28 -4.21 -10.97
CA THR A 87 -13.84 -4.39 -9.58
C THR A 87 -12.40 -4.84 -9.49
N LEU A 88 -11.71 -4.37 -8.44
CA LEU A 88 -10.38 -4.82 -8.03
C LEU A 88 -10.51 -5.50 -6.67
N SER A 89 -10.45 -6.83 -6.65
CA SER A 89 -10.48 -7.61 -5.42
C SER A 89 -9.07 -8.04 -5.06
N ILE A 90 -8.57 -7.66 -3.88
CA ILE A 90 -7.18 -7.94 -3.48
C ILE A 90 -7.17 -8.76 -2.21
N SER A 91 -6.55 -9.96 -2.29
CA SER A 91 -6.35 -10.84 -1.14
C SER A 91 -5.14 -11.74 -1.36
N GLN A 92 -4.16 -11.69 -0.45
CA GLN A 92 -2.96 -12.50 -0.53
C GLN A 92 -3.31 -14.00 -0.59
N SER A 93 -4.18 -14.49 0.28
CA SER A 93 -4.58 -15.90 0.33
C SER A 93 -5.68 -16.27 -0.66
N GLY A 94 -6.47 -15.29 -1.08
CA GLY A 94 -7.66 -15.50 -1.90
C GLY A 94 -8.76 -16.33 -1.24
N LYS A 95 -8.73 -16.50 0.10
CA LYS A 95 -9.63 -17.38 0.85
C LYS A 95 -10.59 -16.67 1.80
N SER A 96 -10.48 -15.35 1.97
CA SER A 96 -11.35 -14.57 2.87
C SER A 96 -12.80 -14.66 2.39
N PRO A 97 -13.73 -15.28 3.16
CA PRO A 97 -15.07 -15.60 2.69
C PRO A 97 -15.88 -14.37 2.29
N ASP A 98 -15.75 -13.29 3.03
CA ASP A 98 -16.42 -12.01 2.77
C ASP A 98 -15.93 -11.34 1.47
N ILE A 99 -14.60 -11.37 1.19
CA ILE A 99 -14.01 -10.87 -0.06
C ILE A 99 -14.52 -11.68 -1.25
N VAL A 100 -14.49 -13.01 -1.14
CA VAL A 100 -14.98 -13.93 -2.18
C VAL A 100 -16.46 -13.72 -2.45
N SER A 101 -17.29 -13.61 -1.40
CA SER A 101 -18.73 -13.38 -1.49
C SER A 101 -19.03 -12.06 -2.23
N MET A 102 -18.33 -10.97 -1.85
CA MET A 102 -18.54 -9.67 -2.48
C MET A 102 -18.07 -9.65 -3.93
N THR A 103 -16.95 -10.35 -4.26
CA THR A 103 -16.48 -10.47 -5.64
C THR A 103 -17.47 -11.24 -6.50
N ARG A 104 -18.02 -12.33 -5.99
CA ARG A 104 -19.05 -13.12 -6.68
C ARG A 104 -20.31 -12.29 -6.91
N ALA A 105 -20.81 -11.60 -5.91
CA ALA A 105 -21.97 -10.70 -6.04
C ALA A 105 -21.74 -9.58 -7.07
N ALA A 106 -20.50 -9.05 -7.16
CA ALA A 106 -20.13 -8.08 -8.17
C ALA A 106 -20.15 -8.68 -9.59
N SER A 107 -19.61 -9.88 -9.77
CA SER A 107 -19.67 -10.62 -11.05
C SER A 107 -21.11 -10.90 -11.47
N GLU A 108 -21.94 -11.41 -10.56
CA GLU A 108 -23.36 -11.69 -10.80
C GLU A 108 -24.15 -10.44 -11.17
N SER A 109 -23.75 -9.27 -10.68
CA SER A 109 -24.35 -7.97 -11.05
C SER A 109 -23.84 -7.42 -12.40
N GLY A 110 -22.94 -8.14 -13.11
CA GLY A 110 -22.40 -7.77 -14.41
C GLY A 110 -21.18 -6.85 -14.40
N ALA A 111 -20.50 -6.68 -13.26
CA ALA A 111 -19.21 -6.00 -13.21
C ALA A 111 -18.12 -6.83 -13.92
N LEU A 112 -17.13 -6.16 -14.51
CA LEU A 112 -15.87 -6.80 -14.88
C LEU A 112 -15.04 -7.02 -13.62
N THR A 113 -14.74 -8.27 -13.27
CA THR A 113 -14.05 -8.59 -12.01
C THR A 113 -12.59 -8.95 -12.23
N ILE A 114 -11.68 -8.26 -11.52
CA ILE A 114 -10.24 -8.50 -11.54
C ILE A 114 -9.80 -8.83 -10.13
N ALA A 115 -9.15 -9.99 -9.95
CA ALA A 115 -8.56 -10.38 -8.67
C ALA A 115 -7.04 -10.29 -8.73
N ILE A 116 -6.43 -9.75 -7.67
CA ILE A 116 -4.97 -9.75 -7.45
C ILE A 116 -4.70 -10.62 -6.22
N THR A 117 -4.05 -11.75 -6.43
CA THR A 117 -3.85 -12.76 -5.37
C THR A 117 -2.50 -13.47 -5.52
N ASN A 118 -2.00 -14.07 -4.44
CA ASN A 118 -0.79 -14.91 -4.47
C ASN A 118 -1.12 -16.42 -4.62
N VAL A 119 -2.41 -16.74 -4.78
CA VAL A 119 -2.88 -18.14 -4.92
C VAL A 119 -3.86 -18.20 -6.09
N ILE A 120 -3.34 -18.49 -7.28
CA ILE A 120 -4.11 -18.46 -8.54
C ILE A 120 -5.26 -19.48 -8.59
N ASN A 121 -5.21 -20.53 -7.79
CA ASN A 121 -6.28 -21.53 -7.71
C ASN A 121 -7.18 -21.33 -6.48
N SER A 122 -7.25 -20.09 -5.96
CA SER A 122 -8.09 -19.75 -4.82
C SER A 122 -9.54 -19.47 -5.19
N ASP A 123 -10.42 -19.48 -4.18
CA ASP A 123 -11.83 -19.14 -4.35
C ASP A 123 -12.04 -17.74 -4.95
N LEU A 124 -11.18 -16.79 -4.56
CA LEU A 124 -11.20 -15.43 -5.12
C LEU A 124 -10.84 -15.40 -6.60
N ALA A 125 -9.78 -16.12 -6.99
CA ALA A 125 -9.38 -16.24 -8.38
C ALA A 125 -10.50 -16.85 -9.22
N ASN A 126 -11.14 -17.92 -8.72
CA ASN A 126 -12.25 -18.61 -9.39
C ASN A 126 -13.54 -17.77 -9.45
N ALA A 127 -13.69 -16.77 -8.59
CA ALA A 127 -14.84 -15.85 -8.56
C ALA A 127 -14.66 -14.62 -9.48
N SER A 128 -13.53 -14.50 -10.17
CA SER A 128 -13.20 -13.33 -11.00
C SER A 128 -12.98 -13.67 -12.47
N ASP A 129 -13.24 -12.69 -13.36
CA ASP A 129 -13.01 -12.84 -14.81
C ASP A 129 -11.51 -12.84 -15.16
N PHE A 130 -10.72 -12.04 -14.43
CA PHE A 130 -9.27 -11.86 -14.64
C PHE A 130 -8.50 -12.01 -13.33
N PRO A 131 -8.09 -13.23 -12.96
CA PRO A 131 -7.19 -13.43 -11.85
C PRO A 131 -5.73 -13.10 -12.24
N ILE A 132 -5.04 -12.32 -11.43
CA ILE A 132 -3.63 -11.94 -11.57
C ILE A 132 -2.87 -12.57 -10.41
N ASP A 133 -1.96 -13.51 -10.71
CA ASP A 133 -1.02 -14.07 -9.75
C ASP A 133 0.13 -13.09 -9.53
N ILE A 134 0.35 -12.66 -8.28
CA ILE A 134 1.45 -11.74 -7.95
C ILE A 134 2.81 -12.43 -7.86
N LEU A 135 2.87 -13.76 -7.96
CA LEU A 135 4.08 -14.57 -7.96
C LEU A 135 5.03 -14.29 -6.77
N ALA A 136 4.47 -13.85 -5.63
CA ALA A 136 5.28 -13.51 -4.46
C ALA A 136 5.89 -14.74 -3.77
N GLY A 137 5.37 -15.93 -4.07
CA GLY A 137 5.77 -17.16 -3.38
C GLY A 137 5.32 -17.18 -1.90
N PRO A 138 5.75 -18.15 -1.10
CA PRO A 138 5.33 -18.26 0.29
C PRO A 138 5.75 -17.04 1.11
N GLU A 139 4.80 -16.44 1.83
CA GLU A 139 5.02 -15.39 2.81
C GLU A 139 4.58 -15.92 4.17
N ARG A 140 5.55 -16.14 5.07
CA ARG A 140 5.37 -16.83 6.34
C ARG A 140 5.07 -15.89 7.49
N SER A 141 5.71 -14.70 7.49
CA SER A 141 5.47 -13.67 8.51
C SER A 141 4.01 -13.29 8.53
N VAL A 142 3.43 -13.11 9.71
CA VAL A 142 2.03 -12.70 9.87
C VAL A 142 1.81 -11.35 9.20
N ALA A 143 2.65 -10.37 9.51
CA ALA A 143 2.62 -9.05 8.87
C ALA A 143 3.05 -9.13 7.40
N ALA A 144 2.17 -8.72 6.49
CA ALA A 144 2.45 -8.70 5.05
C ALA A 144 3.53 -7.67 4.70
N THR A 145 4.43 -8.04 3.78
CA THR A 145 5.47 -7.15 3.24
C THR A 145 5.60 -7.31 1.72
N LYS A 146 6.21 -8.41 1.27
CA LYS A 146 6.42 -8.63 -0.17
C LYS A 146 5.11 -8.81 -0.94
N SER A 147 4.11 -9.45 -0.35
CA SER A 147 2.81 -9.59 -0.99
C SER A 147 2.09 -8.25 -1.15
N PHE A 148 2.25 -7.31 -0.20
CA PHE A 148 1.78 -5.94 -0.36
C PHE A 148 2.42 -5.26 -1.57
N VAL A 149 3.76 -5.23 -1.62
CA VAL A 149 4.49 -4.57 -2.71
C VAL A 149 4.16 -5.21 -4.05
N SER A 150 4.13 -6.55 -4.13
CA SER A 150 3.78 -7.25 -5.36
C SER A 150 2.35 -6.94 -5.82
N SER A 151 1.37 -6.84 -4.89
CA SER A 151 -0.01 -6.48 -5.22
C SER A 151 -0.11 -5.03 -5.71
N ALA A 152 0.61 -4.10 -5.07
CA ALA A 152 0.64 -2.71 -5.48
C ALA A 152 1.30 -2.54 -6.87
N VAL A 153 2.41 -3.25 -7.13
CA VAL A 153 3.07 -3.28 -8.45
C VAL A 153 2.14 -3.88 -9.51
N ALA A 154 1.45 -4.99 -9.20
CA ALA A 154 0.52 -5.62 -10.12
C ALA A 154 -0.64 -4.68 -10.50
N GLY A 155 -1.24 -4.03 -9.53
CA GLY A 155 -2.32 -3.06 -9.77
C GLY A 155 -1.84 -1.82 -10.51
N LEU A 156 -0.65 -1.29 -10.17
CA LEU A 156 -0.08 -0.14 -10.87
C LEU A 156 0.28 -0.46 -12.33
N ALA A 157 0.84 -1.65 -12.59
CA ALA A 157 1.13 -2.13 -13.94
C ALA A 157 -0.16 -2.36 -14.74
N LEU A 158 -1.21 -2.90 -14.12
CA LEU A 158 -2.53 -3.02 -14.74
C LEU A 158 -3.06 -1.64 -15.18
N ILE A 159 -2.97 -0.63 -14.31
CA ILE A 159 -3.38 0.74 -14.62
C ILE A 159 -2.52 1.30 -15.77
N GLY A 160 -1.20 1.10 -15.75
CA GLY A 160 -0.30 1.51 -16.83
C GLY A 160 -0.66 0.87 -18.19
N HIS A 161 -1.02 -0.42 -18.20
CA HIS A 161 -1.52 -1.10 -19.40
C HIS A 161 -2.92 -0.64 -19.81
N TRP A 162 -3.80 -0.35 -18.84
CA TRP A 162 -5.14 0.18 -19.10
C TRP A 162 -5.08 1.56 -19.77
N THR A 163 -4.26 2.46 -19.24
CA THR A 163 -4.10 3.83 -19.75
C THR A 163 -3.11 3.95 -20.91
N GLU A 164 -2.40 2.86 -21.24
CA GLU A 164 -1.30 2.85 -22.22
C GLU A 164 -0.18 3.85 -21.90
N ASP A 165 0.01 4.13 -20.59
CA ASP A 165 1.04 5.05 -20.12
C ASP A 165 2.44 4.40 -20.17
N LYS A 166 3.15 4.67 -21.26
CA LYS A 166 4.50 4.13 -21.50
C LYS A 166 5.52 4.64 -20.48
N LYS A 167 5.36 5.87 -19.95
CA LYS A 167 6.28 6.43 -18.96
C LYS A 167 6.13 5.70 -17.63
N LEU A 168 4.90 5.47 -17.21
CA LEU A 168 4.59 4.70 -16.00
C LEU A 168 5.09 3.26 -16.15
N LEU A 169 4.82 2.59 -17.26
CA LEU A 169 5.28 1.20 -17.50
C LEU A 169 6.81 1.11 -17.49
N THR A 170 7.52 2.07 -18.10
CA THR A 170 8.99 2.11 -18.06
C THR A 170 9.51 2.30 -16.63
N ALA A 171 8.85 3.14 -15.83
CA ALA A 171 9.22 3.35 -14.45
C ALA A 171 8.97 2.10 -13.57
N ILE A 172 7.90 1.37 -13.84
CA ILE A 172 7.59 0.09 -13.18
C ILE A 172 8.64 -0.96 -13.55
N ASP A 173 9.06 -1.05 -14.82
CA ASP A 173 10.10 -1.97 -15.25
C ASP A 173 11.46 -1.69 -14.56
N ALA A 174 11.72 -0.45 -14.16
CA ALA A 174 12.93 -0.03 -13.42
C ALA A 174 12.82 -0.18 -11.88
N LEU A 175 11.63 -0.52 -11.36
CA LEU A 175 11.38 -0.63 -9.92
C LEU A 175 12.31 -1.63 -9.20
N PRO A 176 12.61 -2.84 -9.72
CA PRO A 176 13.43 -3.79 -8.99
C PRO A 176 14.75 -3.21 -8.49
N ASP A 177 15.45 -2.44 -9.31
CA ASP A 177 16.72 -1.79 -8.94
C ASP A 177 16.52 -0.70 -7.87
N ALA A 178 15.44 0.06 -7.96
CA ALA A 178 15.11 1.07 -6.96
C ALA A 178 14.76 0.43 -5.61
N LEU A 179 13.99 -0.67 -5.62
CA LEU A 179 13.62 -1.39 -4.41
C LEU A 179 14.83 -2.06 -3.74
N ALA A 180 15.80 -2.56 -4.53
CA ALA A 180 17.07 -3.08 -3.99
C ALA A 180 17.85 -2.01 -3.22
N LYS A 181 17.91 -0.79 -3.75
CA LYS A 181 18.54 0.35 -3.06
C LYS A 181 17.71 0.81 -1.85
N ALA A 182 16.39 0.75 -1.93
CA ALA A 182 15.51 1.17 -0.85
C ALA A 182 15.64 0.32 0.42
N VAL A 183 15.95 -0.98 0.27
CA VAL A 183 16.22 -1.88 1.41
C VAL A 183 17.44 -1.42 2.22
N GLU A 184 18.41 -0.73 1.59
CA GLU A 184 19.66 -0.29 2.20
C GLU A 184 19.55 1.12 2.86
N CYS A 185 18.40 1.79 2.80
CA CYS A 185 18.21 3.09 3.42
C CYS A 185 18.26 2.99 4.94
N ASP A 186 19.17 3.73 5.56
CA ASP A 186 19.35 3.76 7.03
C ASP A 186 18.42 4.78 7.68
N TRP A 187 17.40 4.28 8.41
CA TRP A 187 16.49 5.09 9.22
C TRP A 187 16.77 4.97 10.73
N SER A 188 17.99 4.58 11.12
CA SER A 188 18.40 4.47 12.53
C SER A 188 18.18 5.76 13.36
N PRO A 189 18.33 7.00 12.79
CA PRO A 189 18.00 8.22 13.54
C PRO A 189 16.55 8.26 14.01
N PHE A 190 15.61 7.70 13.24
CA PHE A 190 14.21 7.61 13.62
C PHE A 190 13.98 6.61 14.76
N ALA A 191 14.73 5.50 14.78
CA ALA A 191 14.65 4.53 15.88
C ALA A 191 14.98 5.17 17.24
N GLY A 192 15.95 6.09 17.26
CA GLY A 192 16.32 6.83 18.48
C GLY A 192 15.18 7.66 19.05
N ALA A 193 14.41 8.31 18.19
CA ALA A 193 13.25 9.11 18.62
C ALA A 193 12.05 8.24 19.08
N LEU A 194 12.00 6.97 18.70
CA LEU A 194 10.94 6.03 19.06
C LEU A 194 11.26 5.16 20.28
N LYS A 195 12.47 5.26 20.85
CA LYS A 195 12.96 4.30 21.84
C LYS A 195 12.02 4.11 23.03
N ASP A 196 11.56 5.23 23.59
CA ASP A 196 10.71 5.26 24.77
C ASP A 196 9.26 5.69 24.46
N GLU A 197 8.94 5.81 23.17
CA GLU A 197 7.63 6.26 22.70
C GLU A 197 6.72 5.08 22.32
N ASN A 198 5.43 5.22 22.64
CA ASN A 198 4.41 4.23 22.34
C ASN A 198 3.34 4.77 21.36
N SER A 199 3.50 5.99 20.89
CA SER A 199 2.59 6.63 19.95
C SER A 199 3.36 7.50 18.96
N LEU A 200 2.89 7.55 17.71
CA LEU A 200 3.43 8.44 16.67
C LEU A 200 2.37 8.75 15.61
N PHE A 201 2.60 9.82 14.87
CA PHE A 201 1.87 10.06 13.62
C PHE A 201 2.71 9.69 12.40
N VAL A 202 2.02 9.14 11.39
CA VAL A 202 2.59 8.89 10.07
C VAL A 202 1.80 9.72 9.06
N LEU A 203 2.47 10.65 8.38
CA LEU A 203 1.81 11.55 7.43
C LEU A 203 2.12 11.17 6.00
N GLY A 204 1.11 11.23 5.16
CA GLY A 204 1.22 11.12 3.71
C GLY A 204 0.23 12.05 3.03
N ARG A 205 0.28 12.14 1.71
CA ARG A 205 -0.74 12.84 0.92
C ARG A 205 -0.80 12.24 -0.48
N GLY A 206 -2.01 12.17 -1.08
CA GLY A 206 -2.17 11.48 -2.35
C GLY A 206 -1.77 10.00 -2.25
N PRO A 207 -1.02 9.45 -3.21
CA PRO A 207 -0.58 8.05 -3.16
C PRO A 207 0.20 7.67 -1.90
N SER A 208 0.99 8.60 -1.33
CA SER A 208 1.72 8.38 -0.07
C SER A 208 0.82 8.23 1.15
N LEU A 209 -0.43 8.74 1.13
CA LEU A 209 -1.37 8.51 2.24
C LEU A 209 -1.72 7.03 2.39
N ALA A 210 -1.90 6.32 1.29
CA ALA A 210 -2.15 4.88 1.34
C ALA A 210 -0.97 4.11 1.95
N ILE A 211 0.25 4.55 1.63
CA ILE A 211 1.47 3.97 2.20
C ILE A 211 1.62 4.33 3.68
N SER A 212 1.27 5.55 4.09
CA SER A 212 1.29 5.92 5.52
C SER A 212 0.29 5.10 6.36
N ASN A 213 -0.85 4.70 5.79
CA ASN A 213 -1.79 3.78 6.42
C ASN A 213 -1.14 2.41 6.68
N GLU A 214 -0.44 1.87 5.68
CA GLU A 214 0.27 0.60 5.80
C GLU A 214 1.41 0.68 6.82
N VAL A 215 2.17 1.77 6.82
CA VAL A 215 3.23 2.06 7.80
C VAL A 215 2.66 2.07 9.22
N ALA A 216 1.55 2.79 9.44
CA ALA A 216 0.89 2.84 10.75
C ALA A 216 0.36 1.46 11.19
N LEU A 217 -0.14 0.64 10.25
CA LEU A 217 -0.54 -0.74 10.54
C LEU A 217 0.66 -1.58 10.98
N LYS A 218 1.77 -1.52 10.24
CA LYS A 218 2.99 -2.32 10.56
C LYS A 218 3.59 -1.96 11.91
N PHE A 219 3.61 -0.69 12.32
CA PHE A 219 4.03 -0.33 13.67
C PHE A 219 3.21 -1.01 14.75
N LYS A 220 1.89 -1.06 14.57
CA LYS A 220 0.98 -1.74 15.51
C LYS A 220 1.22 -3.25 15.51
N GLU A 221 1.32 -3.86 14.32
CA GLU A 221 1.46 -5.31 14.18
C GLU A 221 2.82 -5.81 14.68
N THR A 222 3.92 -5.13 14.35
CA THR A 222 5.27 -5.68 14.58
C THR A 222 5.98 -5.12 15.80
N SER A 223 5.68 -3.88 16.18
CA SER A 223 6.46 -3.14 17.17
C SER A 223 5.67 -2.76 18.42
N GLY A 224 4.36 -3.04 18.44
CA GLY A 224 3.50 -2.70 19.58
C GLY A 224 3.39 -1.18 19.80
N VAL A 225 3.59 -0.38 18.76
CA VAL A 225 3.51 1.08 18.83
C VAL A 225 2.19 1.54 18.24
N HIS A 226 1.45 2.37 18.96
CA HIS A 226 0.21 2.99 18.46
C HIS A 226 0.56 4.06 17.43
N ALA A 227 0.49 3.70 16.17
CA ALA A 227 0.71 4.62 15.06
C ALA A 227 -0.60 4.99 14.40
N GLU A 228 -0.78 6.26 14.10
CA GLU A 228 -1.96 6.80 13.43
C GLU A 228 -1.55 7.55 12.16
N SER A 229 -2.26 7.25 11.06
CA SER A 229 -1.96 7.85 9.76
C SER A 229 -2.92 8.99 9.46
N TYR A 230 -2.38 10.10 8.98
CA TYR A 230 -3.16 11.25 8.53
C TYR A 230 -2.66 11.79 7.19
N SER A 231 -3.56 12.40 6.44
CA SER A 231 -3.17 13.33 5.39
C SER A 231 -2.45 14.54 6.01
N GLY A 232 -1.36 15.00 5.38
CA GLY A 232 -0.66 16.22 5.83
C GLY A 232 -1.56 17.45 5.94
N ALA A 233 -2.71 17.47 5.24
CA ALA A 233 -3.73 18.50 5.43
C ALA A 233 -4.62 18.23 6.65
N GLU A 234 -5.14 17.01 6.81
CA GLU A 234 -6.10 16.69 7.88
C GLU A 234 -5.48 16.73 9.27
N VAL A 235 -4.21 16.38 9.43
CA VAL A 235 -3.51 16.49 10.70
C VAL A 235 -3.59 17.91 11.29
N MET A 236 -3.67 18.92 10.43
CA MET A 236 -3.78 20.32 10.83
C MET A 236 -5.18 20.73 11.31
N HIS A 237 -6.21 19.92 11.05
CA HIS A 237 -7.61 20.22 11.39
C HIS A 237 -8.11 19.60 12.70
N GLY A 238 -7.20 19.20 13.60
CA GLY A 238 -7.56 18.65 14.92
C GLY A 238 -6.46 17.79 15.51
N PRO A 239 -6.01 16.72 14.85
CA PRO A 239 -5.06 15.75 15.39
C PRO A 239 -3.76 16.37 15.93
N LYS A 240 -3.27 17.46 15.34
CA LYS A 240 -2.08 18.18 15.84
C LYS A 240 -2.19 18.68 17.27
N ALA A 241 -3.38 18.71 17.85
CA ALA A 241 -3.59 19.17 19.23
C ALA A 241 -2.85 18.31 20.27
N ILE A 242 -2.59 17.03 19.97
CA ILE A 242 -1.83 16.14 20.83
C ILE A 242 -0.32 16.12 20.52
N VAL A 243 0.09 16.79 19.44
CA VAL A 243 1.50 16.86 19.05
C VAL A 243 2.21 17.90 19.91
N GLY A 244 3.05 17.42 20.81
CA GLY A 244 3.84 18.25 21.74
C GLY A 244 5.34 18.05 21.55
N LYS A 245 6.12 18.56 22.54
CA LYS A 245 7.58 18.44 22.52
C LYS A 245 8.02 16.98 22.49
N GLY A 246 8.82 16.65 21.48
CA GLY A 246 9.38 15.31 21.30
C GLY A 246 8.41 14.28 20.66
N PHE A 247 7.14 14.62 20.43
CA PHE A 247 6.19 13.69 19.82
C PHE A 247 6.68 13.25 18.43
N PRO A 248 6.83 11.94 18.18
CA PRO A 248 7.39 11.45 16.91
C PRO A 248 6.41 11.61 15.76
N VAL A 249 6.89 12.14 14.66
CA VAL A 249 6.14 12.24 13.40
C VAL A 249 7.00 11.75 12.24
N LEU A 250 6.52 10.78 11.49
CA LEU A 250 7.12 10.33 10.24
C LEU A 250 6.33 10.89 9.05
N VAL A 251 6.98 11.61 8.16
CA VAL A 251 6.37 12.22 6.97
C VAL A 251 6.92 11.54 5.72
N LEU A 252 6.04 10.83 5.01
CA LEU A 252 6.36 10.10 3.78
C LEU A 252 6.01 10.97 2.57
N ALA A 253 6.96 11.78 2.13
CA ALA A 253 6.80 12.66 0.98
C ALA A 253 7.36 11.96 -0.27
N ALA A 254 6.48 11.62 -1.22
CA ALA A 254 6.87 11.29 -2.57
C ALA A 254 7.16 12.57 -3.36
N ARG A 255 7.98 12.48 -4.40
CA ARG A 255 8.31 13.62 -5.27
C ARG A 255 7.20 13.85 -6.29
N ASP A 256 6.04 14.28 -5.80
CA ASP A 256 4.85 14.59 -6.57
C ASP A 256 4.33 16.03 -6.28
N ALA A 257 3.17 16.37 -6.79
CA ALA A 257 2.55 17.67 -6.57
C ALA A 257 2.17 17.94 -5.10
N ALA A 258 2.15 16.93 -4.24
CA ALA A 258 1.82 17.07 -2.83
C ALA A 258 3.06 17.30 -1.94
N GLU A 259 4.28 17.12 -2.46
CA GLU A 259 5.52 17.18 -1.67
C GLU A 259 5.67 18.50 -0.89
N ASP A 260 5.45 19.65 -1.54
CA ASP A 260 5.58 20.96 -0.88
C ASP A 260 4.66 21.10 0.33
N SER A 261 3.43 20.62 0.20
CA SER A 261 2.45 20.67 1.29
C SER A 261 2.80 19.76 2.46
N LEU A 262 3.49 18.64 2.21
CA LEU A 262 3.99 17.74 3.26
C LEU A 262 5.20 18.34 3.96
N VAL A 263 6.12 18.96 3.23
CA VAL A 263 7.26 19.72 3.81
C VAL A 263 6.75 20.84 4.73
N GLU A 264 5.77 21.62 4.26
CA GLU A 264 5.18 22.69 5.09
C GLU A 264 4.51 22.14 6.35
N ALA A 265 3.79 21.01 6.25
CA ALA A 265 3.18 20.37 7.43
C ALA A 265 4.25 19.87 8.41
N ALA A 266 5.33 19.27 7.89
CA ALA A 266 6.46 18.81 8.68
C ALA A 266 7.12 19.98 9.44
N ASP A 267 7.37 21.11 8.77
CA ASP A 267 7.97 22.29 9.38
C ASP A 267 7.11 22.89 10.49
N ARG A 268 5.80 22.97 10.28
CA ARG A 268 4.85 23.47 11.29
C ARG A 268 4.81 22.59 12.54
N LEU A 269 4.88 21.26 12.37
CA LEU A 269 4.92 20.34 13.50
C LEU A 269 6.28 20.38 14.22
N ALA A 270 7.38 20.54 13.50
CA ALA A 270 8.70 20.75 14.08
C ALA A 270 8.76 22.04 14.88
N GLU A 271 8.13 23.13 14.43
CA GLU A 271 8.00 24.40 15.17
C GLU A 271 7.20 24.24 16.48
N GLN A 272 6.27 23.29 16.56
CA GLN A 272 5.57 22.95 17.80
C GLN A 272 6.45 22.13 18.77
N GLY A 273 7.65 21.72 18.32
CA GLY A 273 8.59 20.94 19.12
C GLY A 273 8.50 19.44 18.91
N ALA A 274 7.74 18.96 17.92
CA ALA A 274 7.71 17.54 17.55
C ALA A 274 9.06 17.05 17.02
N ALA A 275 9.35 15.77 17.21
CA ALA A 275 10.46 15.07 16.59
C ALA A 275 10.04 14.59 15.18
N VAL A 276 10.21 15.43 14.18
CA VAL A 276 9.73 15.18 12.82
C VAL A 276 10.83 14.61 11.93
N PHE A 277 10.52 13.54 11.22
CA PHE A 277 11.37 12.86 10.25
C PHE A 277 10.70 12.88 8.88
N LEU A 278 11.44 13.21 7.82
CA LEU A 278 10.88 13.51 6.51
C LEU A 278 11.68 12.85 5.39
N THR A 279 11.01 12.21 4.43
CA THR A 279 11.59 11.65 3.21
C THR A 279 11.50 12.64 2.04
N SER A 280 12.20 13.76 2.13
CA SER A 280 12.29 14.75 1.06
C SER A 280 13.70 15.33 0.99
N SER A 281 14.13 15.73 -0.20
CA SER A 281 15.38 16.49 -0.40
C SER A 281 15.20 18.00 -0.32
N LYS A 282 13.95 18.48 -0.18
CA LYS A 282 13.66 19.91 -0.04
C LYS A 282 14.11 20.42 1.35
N PRO A 283 14.54 21.68 1.44
CA PRO A 283 14.87 22.28 2.72
C PRO A 283 13.70 22.20 3.70
N SER A 284 13.97 21.74 4.91
CA SER A 284 12.96 21.57 5.97
C SER A 284 13.62 21.69 7.35
N LYS A 285 12.80 22.00 8.39
CA LYS A 285 13.17 21.93 9.81
C LYS A 285 13.16 20.50 10.35
N ALA A 286 12.51 19.58 9.64
CA ALA A 286 12.47 18.16 10.00
C ALA A 286 13.84 17.49 9.77
N THR A 287 14.08 16.40 10.48
CA THR A 287 15.24 15.53 10.23
C THR A 287 15.01 14.76 8.93
N ALA A 288 15.92 14.94 7.96
CA ALA A 288 15.83 14.22 6.69
C ALA A 288 16.14 12.72 6.87
N LEU A 289 15.34 11.86 6.30
CA LEU A 289 15.61 10.43 6.15
C LEU A 289 16.06 10.13 4.71
N PRO A 290 17.04 9.24 4.53
CA PRO A 290 17.43 8.80 3.19
C PRO A 290 16.28 8.07 2.49
N PHE A 291 16.14 8.32 1.20
CA PHE A 291 15.14 7.65 0.35
C PHE A 291 15.67 7.46 -1.07
N VAL A 292 15.06 6.54 -1.80
CA VAL A 292 15.38 6.28 -3.20
C VAL A 292 14.37 6.99 -4.10
N ALA A 293 14.89 7.89 -4.92
CA ALA A 293 14.13 8.54 -5.97
C ALA A 293 13.94 7.59 -7.15
N THR A 294 12.71 7.32 -7.55
CA THR A 294 12.40 6.54 -8.75
C THR A 294 12.21 7.44 -9.97
N SER A 295 11.90 6.89 -11.14
CA SER A 295 11.69 7.67 -12.35
C SER A 295 10.25 8.18 -12.55
N HIS A 296 9.32 7.85 -11.63
CA HIS A 296 7.92 8.27 -11.72
C HIS A 296 7.30 8.52 -10.34
N PRO A 297 6.49 9.58 -10.14
CA PRO A 297 5.88 9.91 -8.84
C PRO A 297 5.06 8.78 -8.21
N LEU A 298 4.38 7.95 -9.02
CA LEU A 298 3.59 6.83 -8.52
C LEU A 298 4.42 5.62 -8.08
N THR A 299 5.71 5.57 -8.43
CA THR A 299 6.61 4.50 -7.98
C THR A 299 7.43 4.89 -6.74
N ASP A 300 7.60 6.17 -6.45
CA ASP A 300 8.27 6.66 -5.23
C ASP A 300 7.65 6.09 -3.94
N PRO A 301 6.31 6.06 -3.73
CA PRO A 301 5.70 5.53 -2.52
C PRO A 301 6.08 4.07 -2.23
N LEU A 302 6.29 3.25 -3.27
CA LEU A 302 6.68 1.85 -3.10
C LEU A 302 8.12 1.71 -2.62
N ALA A 303 9.03 2.56 -3.10
CA ALA A 303 10.40 2.61 -2.60
C ALA A 303 10.46 3.10 -1.14
N LEU A 304 9.68 4.13 -0.78
CA LEU A 304 9.55 4.61 0.60
C LEU A 304 9.07 3.49 1.55
N LEU A 305 8.07 2.72 1.11
CA LEU A 305 7.55 1.61 1.91
C LEU A 305 8.57 0.51 2.13
N VAL A 306 9.39 0.18 1.12
CA VAL A 306 10.42 -0.85 1.25
C VAL A 306 11.52 -0.41 2.22
N SER A 307 11.94 0.87 2.18
CA SER A 307 12.85 1.44 3.18
C SER A 307 12.26 1.33 4.60
N PHE A 308 10.97 1.64 4.73
CA PHE A 308 10.28 1.48 6.02
C PHE A 308 10.21 0.02 6.48
N TYR A 309 9.93 -0.93 5.60
CA TYR A 309 9.88 -2.35 5.98
C TYR A 309 11.23 -2.85 6.51
N ALA A 310 12.34 -2.45 5.87
CA ALA A 310 13.69 -2.78 6.34
C ALA A 310 13.96 -2.17 7.74
N PHE A 311 13.51 -0.96 7.97
CA PHE A 311 13.60 -0.25 9.25
C PHE A 311 12.74 -0.92 10.34
N VAL A 312 11.45 -1.13 10.10
CA VAL A 312 10.51 -1.57 11.14
C VAL A 312 10.79 -2.98 11.64
N GLU A 313 11.31 -3.87 10.78
CA GLU A 313 11.74 -5.20 11.16
C GLU A 313 12.87 -5.14 12.19
N GLY A 314 13.91 -4.36 11.92
CA GLY A 314 15.02 -4.15 12.85
C GLY A 314 14.59 -3.44 14.14
N PHE A 315 13.70 -2.45 14.03
CA PHE A 315 13.14 -1.73 15.16
C PHE A 315 12.33 -2.65 16.09
N ALA A 316 11.48 -3.53 15.53
CA ALA A 316 10.73 -4.51 16.32
C ALA A 316 11.66 -5.43 17.13
N ARG A 317 12.72 -5.94 16.49
CA ARG A 317 13.75 -6.77 17.18
C ARG A 317 14.49 -6.01 18.27
N SER A 318 14.80 -4.73 18.05
CA SER A 318 15.45 -3.89 19.08
C SER A 318 14.57 -3.68 20.32
N ARG A 319 13.24 -3.78 20.17
CA ARG A 319 12.26 -3.76 21.26
C ARG A 319 12.05 -5.14 21.91
N GLY A 320 12.78 -6.17 21.49
CA GLY A 320 12.65 -7.55 21.99
C GLY A 320 11.41 -8.27 21.46
N LEU A 321 10.79 -7.78 20.35
CA LEU A 321 9.61 -8.37 19.74
C LEU A 321 9.98 -9.27 18.56
N ASN A 322 9.14 -10.26 18.26
CA ASN A 322 9.25 -11.10 17.08
C ASN A 322 8.32 -10.57 15.96
N PRO A 323 8.84 -9.86 14.94
CA PRO A 323 7.99 -9.33 13.86
C PRO A 323 7.41 -10.40 12.94
N ASP A 324 7.90 -11.65 13.03
CA ASP A 324 7.37 -12.77 12.24
C ASP A 324 6.08 -13.34 12.84
N GLU A 325 5.98 -13.31 14.17
CA GLU A 325 4.88 -13.90 14.95
C GLU A 325 4.41 -12.91 16.03
N PRO A 326 3.76 -11.81 15.62
CA PRO A 326 3.27 -10.82 16.58
C PRO A 326 2.18 -11.44 17.47
N PRO A 327 2.12 -11.06 18.76
CA PRO A 327 1.13 -11.60 19.67
C PRO A 327 -0.30 -11.30 19.22
N HIS A 328 -1.22 -12.23 19.46
CA HIS A 328 -2.65 -12.11 19.17
C HIS A 328 -3.03 -12.03 17.68
N LEU A 329 -2.08 -12.17 16.76
CA LEU A 329 -2.34 -12.16 15.31
C LEU A 329 -2.11 -13.56 14.70
N ARG A 330 -2.84 -13.84 13.62
CA ARG A 330 -2.67 -15.03 12.78
C ARG A 330 -2.50 -14.62 11.33
N LYS A 331 -1.77 -15.45 10.55
CA LYS A 331 -1.51 -15.16 9.13
C LYS A 331 -2.78 -15.07 8.28
N VAL A 332 -3.77 -15.87 8.58
CA VAL A 332 -5.08 -15.82 7.91
C VAL A 332 -6.14 -15.51 8.96
N THR A 333 -6.88 -14.45 8.73
CA THR A 333 -8.03 -14.09 9.56
C THR A 333 -9.28 -14.43 8.77
N GLU A 334 -10.09 -15.32 9.34
CA GLU A 334 -11.41 -15.67 8.81
C GLU A 334 -12.43 -14.71 9.41
N THR A 335 -12.96 -13.80 8.57
CA THR A 335 -14.05 -12.89 8.91
C THR A 335 -15.25 -13.22 8.04
N ILE A 336 -16.43 -13.22 8.66
CA ILE A 336 -17.72 -13.44 7.99
C ILE A 336 -18.33 -12.08 7.66
#